data_7ccc784eb6a26587db838fac52122fc9
#
_entry.id   7ccc784eb6a26587db838fac52122fc9
#
_cell.length_a   1.000
_cell.length_b   1.000
_cell.length_c   1.000
_cell.angle_alpha   90.00
_cell.angle_beta   90.00
_cell.angle_gamma   90.00
#
_symmetry.space_group_name_H-M   'P 1'
#
loop_
_entity.id
_entity.type
_entity.pdbx_description
1 polymer ?
#
loop_
_entity_poly.entity_id
_entity_poly.type
_entity_poly.pdbx_seq_one_letter_code
_entity_poly.pdbx_strand_id
1 'polypeptide(L)'
;YHAEDLAGQEAVFKVKVHEVKTKELPDLDDEFAKDADEEVESFEEYKNKLQVQLQEEKEAQAKDLADDAALRQAVENAEIVDGVPDEMVHEEVHRQMDFYLNNLSRQGISPEMYFNITGTSEADLHAQFEEEAELRTKTNLVLEEIVKAENLEVSSEELEEEVKSLAGQYGMEADEVRNLVNDDMLSRDIKMKKAMSLITAV
;
A
#
# COMPACT_ATOMS: atom_id res chain seq x y z
N TYR A 1 27.81 -15.28 25.42
CA TYR A 1 28.22 -13.95 25.86
C TYR A 1 29.11 -13.33 24.77
N HIS A 2 28.84 -12.06 24.45
CA HIS A 2 29.61 -11.34 23.42
C HIS A 2 30.92 -10.73 23.95
N ALA A 3 31.16 -10.89 25.27
CA ALA A 3 32.42 -10.44 25.87
C ALA A 3 33.49 -11.53 25.70
N GLU A 4 34.58 -11.24 25.00
CA GLU A 4 35.63 -12.20 24.65
C GLU A 4 36.31 -12.81 25.86
N ASP A 5 36.39 -12.07 26.98
CA ASP A 5 36.96 -12.52 28.28
C ASP A 5 36.05 -13.52 29.02
N LEU A 6 34.80 -13.63 28.65
CA LEU A 6 33.84 -14.57 29.23
C LEU A 6 33.49 -15.74 28.29
N ALA A 7 33.96 -15.71 27.08
CA ALA A 7 33.68 -16.75 26.08
C ALA A 7 34.35 -18.07 26.48
N GLY A 8 33.53 -19.13 26.59
CA GLY A 8 33.98 -20.47 26.95
C GLY A 8 34.24 -20.72 28.45
N GLN A 9 33.96 -19.75 29.32
CA GLN A 9 34.05 -19.94 30.75
C GLN A 9 32.77 -20.50 31.36
N GLU A 10 32.89 -21.34 32.36
CA GLU A 10 31.76 -21.91 33.12
C GLU A 10 31.13 -20.83 33.99
N ALA A 11 29.85 -20.52 33.75
CA ALA A 11 29.11 -19.55 34.54
C ALA A 11 27.95 -20.20 35.29
N VAL A 12 27.82 -19.85 36.59
CA VAL A 12 26.73 -20.34 37.45
C VAL A 12 25.76 -19.22 37.74
N PHE A 13 24.50 -19.40 37.33
CA PHE A 13 23.43 -18.46 37.59
C PHE A 13 22.54 -18.95 38.71
N LYS A 14 22.45 -18.22 39.82
CA LYS A 14 21.47 -18.45 40.88
C LYS A 14 20.20 -17.67 40.56
N VAL A 15 19.17 -18.39 40.11
CA VAL A 15 17.88 -17.84 39.80
C VAL A 15 16.88 -18.12 40.90
N LYS A 16 16.20 -17.10 41.40
CA LYS A 16 15.04 -17.21 42.28
C LYS A 16 13.82 -16.81 41.49
N VAL A 17 12.94 -17.81 41.26
CA VAL A 17 11.63 -17.57 40.64
C VAL A 17 10.72 -16.89 41.67
N HIS A 18 10.27 -15.69 41.40
CA HIS A 18 9.40 -14.92 42.29
C HIS A 18 7.92 -15.16 42.02
N GLU A 19 7.58 -15.38 40.76
CA GLU A 19 6.19 -15.61 40.34
C GLU A 19 6.19 -16.44 39.05
N VAL A 20 5.24 -17.32 38.95
CA VAL A 20 4.92 -18.05 37.70
C VAL A 20 3.51 -17.68 37.30
N LYS A 21 3.36 -17.04 36.14
CA LYS A 21 2.05 -16.67 35.58
C LYS A 21 1.71 -17.59 34.44
N THR A 22 0.49 -18.05 34.40
CA THR A 22 -0.09 -18.78 33.27
C THR A 22 -1.09 -17.86 32.60
N LYS A 23 -1.14 -17.93 31.26
CA LYS A 23 -2.15 -17.20 30.50
C LYS A 23 -3.41 -18.06 30.46
N GLU A 24 -4.48 -17.57 31.07
CA GLU A 24 -5.83 -18.13 30.93
C GLU A 24 -6.58 -17.32 29.89
N LEU A 25 -7.20 -18.00 28.95
CA LEU A 25 -8.06 -17.38 27.95
C LEU A 25 -9.49 -17.41 28.47
N PRO A 26 -10.29 -16.35 28.24
CA PRO A 26 -11.70 -16.38 28.58
C PRO A 26 -12.45 -17.43 27.77
N ASP A 27 -13.59 -17.89 28.29
CA ASP A 27 -14.52 -18.71 27.53
C ASP A 27 -15.09 -17.88 26.37
N LEU A 28 -15.39 -18.54 25.25
CA LEU A 28 -15.97 -17.89 24.07
C LEU A 28 -17.48 -17.85 24.20
N ASP A 29 -17.95 -16.93 25.04
CA ASP A 29 -19.36 -16.73 25.36
C ASP A 29 -19.82 -15.29 25.05
N ASP A 30 -21.05 -14.96 25.45
CA ASP A 30 -21.64 -13.64 25.18
C ASP A 30 -20.94 -12.52 25.97
N GLU A 31 -20.35 -12.83 27.13
CA GLU A 31 -19.60 -11.86 27.93
C GLU A 31 -18.29 -11.51 27.23
N PHE A 32 -17.57 -12.52 26.72
CA PHE A 32 -16.40 -12.32 25.89
C PHE A 32 -16.71 -11.49 24.64
N ALA A 33 -17.84 -11.73 23.96
CA ALA A 33 -18.21 -11.02 22.76
C ALA A 33 -18.42 -9.52 23.02
N LYS A 34 -19.11 -9.18 24.12
CA LYS A 34 -19.32 -7.78 24.55
C LYS A 34 -18.03 -7.08 24.99
N ASP A 35 -17.12 -7.80 25.59
CA ASP A 35 -15.81 -7.26 25.97
C ASP A 35 -14.93 -7.00 24.74
N ALA A 36 -15.06 -7.81 23.69
CA ALA A 36 -14.29 -7.71 22.45
C ALA A 36 -14.86 -6.66 21.49
N ASP A 37 -16.17 -6.47 21.46
CA ASP A 37 -16.89 -5.54 20.58
C ASP A 37 -18.18 -5.04 21.25
N GLU A 38 -18.19 -3.76 21.61
CA GLU A 38 -19.32 -3.12 22.29
C GLU A 38 -20.60 -3.04 21.44
N GLU A 39 -20.52 -3.29 20.15
CA GLU A 39 -21.68 -3.23 19.24
C GLU A 39 -22.43 -4.56 19.14
N VAL A 40 -21.96 -5.63 19.78
CA VAL A 40 -22.59 -6.96 19.71
C VAL A 40 -23.17 -7.38 21.06
N GLU A 41 -24.27 -8.14 21.01
CA GLU A 41 -24.95 -8.62 22.23
C GLU A 41 -24.70 -10.09 22.54
N SER A 42 -24.21 -10.87 21.55
CA SER A 42 -23.97 -12.28 21.68
C SER A 42 -22.73 -12.77 20.94
N PHE A 43 -22.18 -13.91 21.33
CA PHE A 43 -21.08 -14.55 20.65
C PHE A 43 -21.42 -14.95 19.20
N GLU A 44 -22.66 -15.35 18.96
CA GLU A 44 -23.13 -15.68 17.60
C GLU A 44 -23.14 -14.45 16.71
N GLU A 45 -23.59 -13.31 17.20
CA GLU A 45 -23.58 -12.02 16.48
C GLU A 45 -22.13 -11.57 16.20
N TYR A 46 -21.24 -11.65 17.19
CA TYR A 46 -19.81 -11.37 17.02
C TYR A 46 -19.16 -12.23 15.95
N LYS A 47 -19.44 -13.55 15.99
CA LYS A 47 -18.95 -14.49 15.00
C LYS A 47 -19.45 -14.17 13.60
N ASN A 48 -20.74 -13.83 13.45
CA ASN A 48 -21.31 -13.46 12.17
C ASN A 48 -20.71 -12.16 11.64
N LYS A 49 -20.50 -11.15 12.49
CA LYS A 49 -19.84 -9.89 12.14
C LYS A 49 -18.42 -10.15 11.63
N LEU A 50 -17.62 -10.94 12.36
CA LEU A 50 -16.28 -11.32 11.95
C LEU A 50 -16.27 -12.12 10.63
N GLN A 51 -17.25 -13.02 10.44
CA GLN A 51 -17.35 -13.78 9.21
C GLN A 51 -17.60 -12.87 8.01
N VAL A 52 -18.50 -11.91 8.13
CA VAL A 52 -18.79 -10.92 7.06
C VAL A 52 -17.54 -10.09 6.78
N GLN A 53 -16.89 -9.55 7.81
CA GLN A 53 -15.66 -8.77 7.65
C GLN A 53 -14.55 -9.56 6.94
N LEU A 54 -14.30 -10.79 7.38
CA LEU A 54 -13.28 -11.65 6.77
C LEU A 54 -13.63 -12.03 5.33
N GLN A 55 -14.92 -12.20 5.03
CA GLN A 55 -15.38 -12.47 3.67
C GLN A 55 -15.14 -11.27 2.78
N GLU A 56 -15.56 -10.07 3.20
CA GLU A 56 -15.35 -8.81 2.47
C GLU A 56 -13.85 -8.55 2.24
N GLU A 57 -13.01 -8.74 3.26
CA GLU A 57 -11.55 -8.63 3.11
C GLU A 57 -10.99 -9.62 2.08
N LYS A 58 -11.46 -10.88 2.11
CA LYS A 58 -11.00 -11.90 1.16
C LYS A 58 -11.48 -11.64 -0.25
N GLU A 59 -12.70 -11.18 -0.42
CA GLU A 59 -13.25 -10.80 -1.71
C GLU A 59 -12.50 -9.59 -2.29
N ALA A 60 -12.20 -8.57 -1.47
CA ALA A 60 -11.39 -7.43 -1.86
C ALA A 60 -9.97 -7.86 -2.28
N GLN A 61 -9.29 -8.68 -1.46
CA GLN A 61 -7.97 -9.21 -1.80
C GLN A 61 -7.97 -10.04 -3.10
N ALA A 62 -8.98 -10.89 -3.29
CA ALA A 62 -9.10 -11.69 -4.51
C ALA A 62 -9.34 -10.82 -5.73
N LYS A 63 -10.16 -9.77 -5.59
CA LYS A 63 -10.40 -8.80 -6.65
C LYS A 63 -9.11 -8.05 -6.99
N ASP A 64 -8.39 -7.52 -6.02
CA ASP A 64 -7.13 -6.79 -6.23
C ASP A 64 -6.10 -7.65 -6.97
N LEU A 65 -5.98 -8.93 -6.58
CA LEU A 65 -5.09 -9.87 -7.26
C LEU A 65 -5.51 -10.15 -8.71
N ALA A 66 -6.81 -10.26 -8.96
CA ALA A 66 -7.34 -10.47 -10.31
C ALA A 66 -7.13 -9.22 -11.18
N ASP A 67 -7.40 -8.04 -10.63
CA ASP A 67 -7.21 -6.76 -11.29
C ASP A 67 -5.72 -6.54 -11.65
N ASP A 68 -4.79 -6.82 -10.71
CA ASP A 68 -3.34 -6.75 -10.94
C ASP A 68 -2.90 -7.73 -12.05
N ALA A 69 -3.40 -8.96 -12.01
CA ALA A 69 -3.08 -9.96 -13.03
C ALA A 69 -3.60 -9.55 -14.43
N ALA A 70 -4.83 -9.03 -14.51
CA ALA A 70 -5.40 -8.55 -15.76
C ALA A 70 -4.61 -7.34 -16.32
N LEU A 71 -4.25 -6.39 -15.44
CA LEU A 71 -3.44 -5.23 -15.82
C LEU A 71 -2.05 -5.66 -16.32
N ARG A 72 -1.37 -6.55 -15.61
CA ARG A 72 -0.07 -7.09 -16.03
C ARG A 72 -0.16 -7.75 -17.40
N GLN A 73 -1.17 -8.58 -17.62
CA GLN A 73 -1.38 -9.24 -18.91
C GLN A 73 -1.64 -8.24 -20.04
N ALA A 74 -2.42 -7.19 -19.80
CA ALA A 74 -2.65 -6.13 -20.76
C ALA A 74 -1.34 -5.39 -21.11
N VAL A 75 -0.52 -5.05 -20.10
CA VAL A 75 0.77 -4.38 -20.27
C VAL A 75 1.80 -5.26 -20.97
N GLU A 76 1.85 -6.56 -20.67
CA GLU A 76 2.72 -7.52 -21.36
C GLU A 76 2.37 -7.67 -22.83
N ASN A 77 1.07 -7.67 -23.15
CA ASN A 77 0.58 -7.78 -24.53
C ASN A 77 0.68 -6.46 -25.31
N ALA A 78 0.89 -5.34 -24.64
CA ALA A 78 1.04 -4.04 -25.29
C ALA A 78 2.43 -3.88 -25.89
N GLU A 79 2.48 -3.43 -27.17
CA GLU A 79 3.70 -3.05 -27.85
C GLU A 79 3.89 -1.53 -27.79
N ILE A 80 5.03 -1.09 -27.26
CA ILE A 80 5.45 0.31 -27.31
C ILE A 80 6.38 0.47 -28.49
N VAL A 81 5.92 1.17 -29.53
CA VAL A 81 6.53 1.19 -30.86
C VAL A 81 8.01 1.62 -30.85
N ASP A 82 8.39 2.58 -30.06
CA ASP A 82 9.77 3.09 -29.95
C ASP A 82 10.45 2.71 -28.62
N GLY A 83 9.85 1.77 -27.86
CA GLY A 83 10.28 1.43 -26.51
C GLY A 83 9.82 2.46 -25.47
N VAL A 84 10.04 2.14 -24.19
CA VAL A 84 9.78 3.05 -23.08
C VAL A 84 10.90 4.09 -23.06
N PRO A 85 10.62 5.42 -23.09
CA PRO A 85 11.67 6.43 -23.08
C PRO A 85 12.46 6.40 -21.76
N ASP A 86 13.79 6.28 -21.86
CA ASP A 86 14.70 6.21 -20.71
C ASP A 86 14.50 7.38 -19.74
N GLU A 87 14.22 8.58 -20.27
CA GLU A 87 13.99 9.78 -19.45
C GLU A 87 12.74 9.65 -18.55
N MET A 88 11.66 9.03 -19.06
CA MET A 88 10.46 8.77 -18.29
C MET A 88 10.70 7.72 -17.19
N VAL A 89 11.48 6.70 -17.49
CA VAL A 89 11.88 5.68 -16.50
C VAL A 89 12.70 6.34 -15.40
N HIS A 90 13.68 7.16 -15.78
CA HIS A 90 14.53 7.88 -14.83
C HIS A 90 13.72 8.81 -13.89
N GLU A 91 12.79 9.57 -14.44
CA GLU A 91 11.88 10.40 -13.63
C GLU A 91 11.03 9.57 -12.67
N GLU A 92 10.55 8.40 -13.10
CA GLU A 92 9.78 7.50 -12.25
C GLU A 92 10.64 6.90 -11.14
N VAL A 93 11.88 6.49 -11.43
CA VAL A 93 12.85 6.03 -10.41
C VAL A 93 13.03 7.11 -9.33
N HIS A 94 13.30 8.36 -9.73
CA HIS A 94 13.46 9.45 -8.77
C HIS A 94 12.22 9.65 -7.92
N ARG A 95 11.02 9.59 -8.50
CA ARG A 95 9.76 9.72 -7.77
C ARG A 95 9.57 8.62 -6.74
N GLN A 96 9.90 7.38 -7.10
CA GLN A 96 9.84 6.24 -6.17
C GLN A 96 10.88 6.35 -5.05
N MET A 97 12.10 6.74 -5.38
CA MET A 97 13.15 6.99 -4.39
C MET A 97 12.76 8.09 -3.41
N ASP A 98 12.27 9.21 -3.91
CA ASP A 98 11.79 10.32 -3.07
C ASP A 98 10.67 9.89 -2.14
N PHE A 99 9.70 9.14 -2.65
CA PHE A 99 8.61 8.60 -1.84
C PHE A 99 9.13 7.66 -0.75
N TYR A 100 10.03 6.75 -1.10
CA TYR A 100 10.65 5.81 -0.17
C TYR A 100 11.44 6.53 0.94
N LEU A 101 12.34 7.43 0.56
CA LEU A 101 13.17 8.18 1.51
C LEU A 101 12.35 9.13 2.39
N ASN A 102 11.28 9.74 1.84
CA ASN A 102 10.35 10.54 2.63
C ASN A 102 9.58 9.71 3.65
N ASN A 103 9.17 8.49 3.30
CA ASN A 103 8.52 7.58 4.26
C ASN A 103 9.46 7.17 5.39
N LEU A 104 10.72 6.88 5.10
CA LEU A 104 11.74 6.62 6.12
C LEU A 104 11.93 7.84 7.04
N SER A 105 11.97 9.05 6.44
CA SER A 105 12.13 10.29 7.20
C SER A 105 10.97 10.53 8.18
N ARG A 106 9.74 10.19 7.80
CA ARG A 106 8.56 10.22 8.69
C ARG A 106 8.66 9.24 9.86
N GLN A 107 9.40 8.15 9.70
CA GLN A 107 9.70 7.18 10.74
C GLN A 107 10.96 7.56 11.58
N GLY A 108 11.54 8.72 11.32
CA GLY A 108 12.72 9.23 12.02
C GLY A 108 14.07 8.75 11.47
N ILE A 109 14.07 8.11 10.30
CA ILE A 109 15.30 7.65 9.63
C ILE A 109 15.60 8.61 8.47
N SER A 110 16.61 9.46 8.62
CA SER A 110 17.03 10.33 7.52
C SER A 110 17.67 9.52 6.38
N PRO A 111 17.66 10.04 5.13
CA PRO A 111 18.34 9.40 4.00
C PRO A 111 19.81 9.10 4.30
N GLU A 112 20.53 10.03 4.93
CA GLU A 112 21.93 9.85 5.31
C GLU A 112 22.10 8.69 6.32
N MET A 113 21.21 8.60 7.31
CA MET A 113 21.21 7.51 8.29
C MET A 113 20.92 6.17 7.61
N TYR A 114 19.95 6.14 6.69
CA TYR A 114 19.64 4.95 5.90
C TYR A 114 20.86 4.44 5.15
N PHE A 115 21.50 5.29 4.34
CA PHE A 115 22.68 4.90 3.55
C PHE A 115 23.86 4.46 4.43
N ASN A 116 24.06 5.11 5.59
CA ASN A 116 25.12 4.70 6.53
C ASN A 116 24.87 3.35 7.20
N ILE A 117 23.60 3.05 7.56
CA ILE A 117 23.25 1.78 8.23
C ILE A 117 23.27 0.61 7.25
N THR A 118 22.71 0.81 6.05
CA THR A 118 22.61 -0.26 5.05
C THR A 118 23.87 -0.46 4.23
N GLY A 119 24.73 0.55 4.17
CA GLY A 119 25.89 0.57 3.27
C GLY A 119 25.50 0.67 1.78
N THR A 120 24.24 0.92 1.48
CA THR A 120 23.73 1.10 0.12
C THR A 120 24.08 2.51 -0.36
N SER A 121 24.46 2.67 -1.61
CA SER A 121 24.62 3.99 -2.23
C SER A 121 23.33 4.45 -2.89
N GLU A 122 23.24 5.74 -3.21
CA GLU A 122 22.13 6.29 -4.00
C GLU A 122 22.01 5.60 -5.37
N ALA A 123 23.15 5.27 -6.00
CA ALA A 123 23.19 4.54 -7.26
C ALA A 123 22.65 3.11 -7.14
N ASP A 124 22.95 2.42 -6.02
CA ASP A 124 22.42 1.07 -5.76
C ASP A 124 20.90 1.14 -5.54
N LEU A 125 20.43 2.17 -4.83
CA LEU A 125 19.00 2.38 -4.60
C LEU A 125 18.28 2.70 -5.92
N HIS A 126 18.88 3.52 -6.78
CA HIS A 126 18.37 3.81 -8.11
C HIS A 126 18.21 2.52 -8.93
N ALA A 127 19.25 1.68 -8.98
CA ALA A 127 19.22 0.41 -9.71
C ALA A 127 18.15 -0.57 -9.17
N GLN A 128 17.84 -0.52 -7.87
CA GLN A 128 16.80 -1.35 -7.28
C GLN A 128 15.39 -0.97 -7.75
N PHE A 129 15.15 0.32 -8.03
CA PHE A 129 13.85 0.79 -8.50
C PHE A 129 13.67 0.77 -10.02
N GLU A 130 14.75 0.55 -10.79
CA GLU A 130 14.74 0.71 -12.24
C GLU A 130 13.76 -0.23 -12.95
N GLU A 131 13.74 -1.52 -12.57
CA GLU A 131 12.86 -2.53 -13.17
C GLU A 131 11.38 -2.22 -12.89
N GLU A 132 11.08 -1.85 -11.64
CA GLU A 132 9.70 -1.49 -11.25
C GLU A 132 9.26 -0.18 -11.90
N ALA A 133 10.14 0.79 -12.01
CA ALA A 133 9.88 2.07 -12.66
C ALA A 133 9.61 1.92 -14.15
N GLU A 134 10.36 1.05 -14.85
CA GLU A 134 10.10 0.73 -16.25
C GLU A 134 8.72 0.12 -16.45
N LEU A 135 8.39 -0.89 -15.64
CA LEU A 135 7.07 -1.52 -15.68
C LEU A 135 5.95 -0.52 -15.41
N ARG A 136 6.13 0.35 -14.42
CA ARG A 136 5.14 1.37 -14.05
C ARG A 136 4.98 2.42 -15.13
N THR A 137 6.08 2.85 -15.73
CA THR A 137 6.06 3.77 -16.87
C THR A 137 5.33 3.15 -18.06
N LYS A 138 5.63 1.90 -18.39
CA LYS A 138 4.92 1.15 -19.44
C LYS A 138 3.43 1.05 -19.14
N THR A 139 3.06 0.74 -17.90
CA THR A 139 1.66 0.66 -17.46
C THR A 139 0.94 1.99 -17.67
N ASN A 140 1.55 3.09 -17.26
CA ASN A 140 0.96 4.42 -17.44
C ASN A 140 0.74 4.77 -18.91
N LEU A 141 1.72 4.46 -19.78
CA LEU A 141 1.59 4.67 -21.23
C LEU A 141 0.44 3.86 -21.83
N VAL A 142 0.28 2.61 -21.42
CA VAL A 142 -0.82 1.74 -21.88
C VAL A 142 -2.17 2.30 -21.43
N LEU A 143 -2.30 2.69 -20.17
CA LEU A 143 -3.55 3.28 -19.66
C LEU A 143 -3.87 4.61 -20.32
N GLU A 144 -2.87 5.48 -20.53
CA GLU A 144 -3.07 6.75 -21.26
C GLU A 144 -3.56 6.52 -22.70
N GLU A 145 -3.06 5.49 -23.38
CA GLU A 145 -3.51 5.18 -24.73
C GLU A 145 -4.93 4.62 -24.74
N ILE A 146 -5.32 3.80 -23.74
CA ILE A 146 -6.71 3.38 -23.57
C ILE A 146 -7.63 4.58 -23.32
N VAL A 147 -7.21 5.53 -22.47
CA VAL A 147 -7.97 6.78 -22.23
C VAL A 147 -8.24 7.51 -23.53
N LYS A 148 -7.25 7.59 -24.42
CA LYS A 148 -7.39 8.26 -25.73
C LYS A 148 -8.24 7.44 -26.69
N ALA A 149 -7.99 6.12 -26.81
CA ALA A 149 -8.69 5.25 -27.74
C ALA A 149 -10.19 5.16 -27.42
N GLU A 150 -10.54 5.07 -26.14
CA GLU A 150 -11.92 4.97 -25.66
C GLU A 150 -12.58 6.36 -25.45
N ASN A 151 -11.85 7.47 -25.69
CA ASN A 151 -12.30 8.84 -25.48
C ASN A 151 -12.91 9.04 -24.08
N LEU A 152 -12.19 8.57 -23.04
CA LEU A 152 -12.68 8.64 -21.66
C LEU A 152 -12.71 10.09 -21.18
N GLU A 153 -13.88 10.56 -20.82
CA GLU A 153 -14.13 11.89 -20.27
C GLU A 153 -14.50 11.78 -18.79
N VAL A 154 -14.34 12.89 -18.07
CA VAL A 154 -14.70 13.00 -16.64
C VAL A 154 -15.74 14.10 -16.51
N SER A 155 -16.85 13.77 -15.86
CA SER A 155 -17.90 14.73 -15.55
C SER A 155 -17.58 15.53 -14.28
N SER A 156 -18.30 16.65 -14.10
CA SER A 156 -18.16 17.43 -12.87
C SER A 156 -18.60 16.67 -11.64
N GLU A 157 -19.58 15.78 -11.80
CA GLU A 157 -20.09 14.92 -10.72
C GLU A 157 -19.01 13.92 -10.26
N GLU A 158 -18.29 13.31 -11.19
CA GLU A 158 -17.20 12.36 -10.88
C GLU A 158 -16.03 13.07 -10.18
N LEU A 159 -15.71 14.30 -10.58
CA LEU A 159 -14.72 15.13 -9.88
C LEU A 159 -15.15 15.41 -8.43
N GLU A 160 -16.42 15.74 -8.22
CA GLU A 160 -16.93 15.98 -6.87
C GLU A 160 -16.96 14.74 -6.01
N GLU A 161 -17.29 13.59 -6.59
CA GLU A 161 -17.25 12.30 -5.89
C GLU A 161 -15.83 11.92 -5.48
N GLU A 162 -14.84 12.11 -6.37
CA GLU A 162 -13.45 11.86 -6.06
C GLU A 162 -12.92 12.77 -4.95
N VAL A 163 -13.24 14.07 -5.00
CA VAL A 163 -12.91 15.02 -3.92
C VAL A 163 -13.49 14.58 -2.58
N LYS A 164 -14.77 14.15 -2.55
CA LYS A 164 -15.41 13.63 -1.33
C LYS A 164 -14.76 12.35 -0.83
N SER A 165 -14.41 11.45 -1.75
CA SER A 165 -13.71 10.21 -1.42
C SER A 165 -12.36 10.48 -0.77
N LEU A 166 -11.55 11.37 -1.36
CA LEU A 166 -10.26 11.79 -0.80
C LEU A 166 -10.44 12.50 0.55
N ALA A 167 -11.42 13.38 0.68
CA ALA A 167 -11.73 14.06 1.93
C ALA A 167 -12.04 13.05 3.05
N GLY A 168 -12.87 12.04 2.76
CA GLY A 168 -13.18 10.96 3.70
C GLY A 168 -11.97 10.10 4.05
N GLN A 169 -11.15 9.75 3.07
CA GLN A 169 -9.96 8.92 3.26
C GLN A 169 -8.90 9.59 4.15
N TYR A 170 -8.71 10.90 3.97
CA TYR A 170 -7.68 11.65 4.70
C TYR A 170 -8.23 12.43 5.91
N GLY A 171 -9.53 12.34 6.19
CA GLY A 171 -10.15 13.08 7.28
C GLY A 171 -10.07 14.60 7.12
N MET A 172 -10.18 15.09 5.88
CA MET A 172 -10.07 16.50 5.49
C MET A 172 -11.41 17.04 5.01
N GLU A 173 -11.54 18.37 4.98
CA GLU A 173 -12.70 19.00 4.33
C GLU A 173 -12.50 19.02 2.79
N ALA A 174 -13.61 18.91 2.04
CA ALA A 174 -13.56 18.88 0.57
C ALA A 174 -12.86 20.11 -0.04
N ASP A 175 -13.03 21.28 0.56
CA ASP A 175 -12.38 22.52 0.13
C ASP A 175 -10.86 22.48 0.35
N GLU A 176 -10.39 21.79 1.39
CA GLU A 176 -8.95 21.59 1.63
C GLU A 176 -8.33 20.68 0.56
N VAL A 177 -9.03 19.61 0.20
CA VAL A 177 -8.60 18.72 -0.91
C VAL A 177 -8.48 19.49 -2.21
N ARG A 178 -9.48 20.34 -2.56
CA ARG A 178 -9.47 21.18 -3.77
C ARG A 178 -8.33 22.20 -3.79
N ASN A 179 -7.85 22.63 -2.64
CA ASN A 179 -6.69 23.53 -2.56
C ASN A 179 -5.35 22.80 -2.75
N LEU A 180 -5.29 21.52 -2.46
CA LEU A 180 -4.08 20.69 -2.56
C LEU A 180 -3.93 20.03 -3.93
N VAL A 181 -5.05 19.66 -4.57
CA VAL A 181 -5.07 18.92 -5.84
C VAL A 181 -5.90 19.72 -6.85
N ASN A 182 -5.34 19.97 -8.02
CA ASN A 182 -6.08 20.66 -9.07
C ASN A 182 -6.99 19.71 -9.88
N ASP A 183 -8.02 20.28 -10.53
CA ASP A 183 -9.01 19.51 -11.28
C ASP A 183 -8.39 18.72 -12.45
N ASP A 184 -7.30 19.22 -13.07
CA ASP A 184 -6.62 18.53 -14.16
C ASP A 184 -5.95 17.24 -13.67
N MET A 185 -5.30 17.27 -12.49
CA MET A 185 -4.70 16.08 -11.88
C MET A 185 -5.78 15.06 -11.51
N LEU A 186 -6.85 15.51 -10.84
CA LEU A 186 -7.98 14.64 -10.48
C LEU A 186 -8.63 14.02 -11.73
N SER A 187 -8.84 14.82 -12.77
CA SER A 187 -9.39 14.35 -14.04
C SER A 187 -8.51 13.27 -14.67
N ARG A 188 -7.19 13.45 -14.65
CA ARG A 188 -6.25 12.44 -15.15
C ARG A 188 -6.35 11.14 -14.34
N ASP A 189 -6.33 11.24 -13.02
CA ASP A 189 -6.41 10.07 -12.14
C ASP A 189 -7.73 9.31 -12.32
N ILE A 190 -8.87 10.01 -12.43
CA ILE A 190 -10.16 9.38 -12.71
C ILE A 190 -10.15 8.67 -14.08
N LYS A 191 -9.58 9.29 -15.13
CA LYS A 191 -9.44 8.67 -16.44
C LYS A 191 -8.60 7.40 -16.38
N MET A 192 -7.49 7.42 -15.66
CA MET A 192 -6.64 6.25 -15.46
C MET A 192 -7.38 5.13 -14.72
N LYS A 193 -8.14 5.46 -13.66
CA LYS A 193 -9.01 4.50 -12.96
C LYS A 193 -10.08 3.91 -13.88
N LYS A 194 -10.70 4.72 -14.75
CA LYS A 194 -11.66 4.24 -15.75
C LYS A 194 -11.00 3.29 -16.77
N ALA A 195 -9.81 3.63 -17.25
CA ALA A 195 -9.07 2.77 -18.17
C ALA A 195 -8.70 1.43 -17.53
N MET A 196 -8.26 1.46 -16.28
CA MET A 196 -8.01 0.25 -15.50
C MET A 196 -9.28 -0.59 -15.34
N SER A 197 -10.42 0.05 -15.00
CA SER A 197 -11.70 -0.64 -14.87
C SER A 197 -12.15 -1.32 -16.17
N LEU A 198 -11.81 -0.78 -17.33
CA LEU A 198 -12.10 -1.44 -18.63
C LEU A 198 -11.27 -2.72 -18.84
N ILE A 199 -10.04 -2.75 -18.34
CA ILE A 199 -9.17 -3.93 -18.39
C ILE A 199 -9.68 -5.01 -17.44
N THR A 200 -10.15 -4.61 -16.25
CA THR A 200 -10.52 -5.51 -15.15
C THR A 200 -12.02 -5.85 -15.13
N ALA A 201 -12.83 -5.24 -16.02
CA ALA A 201 -14.25 -5.56 -16.17
C ALA A 201 -14.40 -6.94 -16.85
N VAL A 202 -14.44 -8.01 -16.04
CA VAL A 202 -14.72 -9.39 -16.47
C VAL A 202 -16.07 -9.83 -15.95
#